data_926df0f5b7be097c9aa4015fb3cfd6d6
#
_entry.id   926df0f5b7be097c9aa4015fb3cfd6d6
#
_cell.length_a   1.000
_cell.length_b   1.000
_cell.length_c   1.000
_cell.angle_alpha   90.00
_cell.angle_beta   90.00
_cell.angle_gamma   90.00
#
_symmetry.space_group_name_H-M   'P 1'
#
loop_
_entity.id
_entity.type
_entity.pdbx_description
1 polymer ?
#
loop_
_entity_poly.entity_id
_entity_poly.type
_entity_poly.pdbx_seq_one_letter_code
_entity_poly.pdbx_strand_id
1 'polypeptide(L)'
;VCETDFYELDINQDYHLDMDDFIAHLSDTYDIVILGNPNNPTSQLISKADIEKLAAACKELGIALLLDEMYIEFTENYERNTAISLVNTYDNLIILRSVSKFFSVPGLRLAYAIMNNETNMTIINMTATPNSISCLTAAACTAMLEDTAYIHESHSRIFTERNLIYAAMNTNK
;
A
#
# COMPACT_ATOMS: atom_id res chain seq x y z
N VAL A 1 2.24 -24.48 0.34
CA VAL A 1 0.82 -24.05 0.23
C VAL A 1 0.52 -23.29 1.51
N CYS A 2 0.09 -22.03 1.43
CA CYS A 2 -0.33 -21.27 2.60
C CYS A 2 -1.83 -21.54 2.85
N GLU A 3 -2.22 -21.66 4.10
CA GLU A 3 -3.61 -21.48 4.50
C GLU A 3 -3.92 -20.00 4.55
N THR A 4 -5.11 -19.60 4.11
CA THR A 4 -5.48 -18.19 3.99
C THR A 4 -6.86 -17.99 4.59
N ASP A 5 -6.95 -17.11 5.57
CA ASP A 5 -8.20 -16.62 6.13
C ASP A 5 -8.51 -15.23 5.57
N PHE A 6 -9.79 -14.93 5.42
CA PHE A 6 -10.27 -13.64 4.93
C PHE A 6 -11.08 -12.94 6.01
N TYR A 7 -10.77 -11.66 6.21
CA TYR A 7 -11.60 -10.77 6.99
C TYR A 7 -12.57 -10.06 6.03
N GLU A 8 -13.86 -10.32 6.19
CA GLU A 8 -14.89 -9.79 5.31
C GLU A 8 -15.33 -8.38 5.76
N LEU A 9 -15.32 -7.43 4.83
CA LEU A 9 -15.78 -6.07 5.07
C LEU A 9 -17.30 -5.96 4.82
N ASP A 10 -18.04 -5.31 5.73
CA ASP A 10 -19.49 -5.16 5.64
C ASP A 10 -19.87 -4.04 4.66
N ILE A 11 -20.70 -4.38 3.67
CA ILE A 11 -21.29 -3.42 2.72
C ILE A 11 -22.15 -2.37 3.42
N ASN A 12 -22.81 -2.72 4.53
CA ASN A 12 -23.66 -1.78 5.29
C ASN A 12 -22.84 -0.75 6.08
N GLN A 13 -21.54 -0.98 6.20
CA GLN A 13 -20.56 -0.07 6.79
C GLN A 13 -19.67 0.58 5.73
N ASP A 14 -20.13 0.69 4.48
CA ASP A 14 -19.38 1.24 3.36
C ASP A 14 -17.99 0.58 3.19
N TYR A 15 -17.87 -0.71 3.55
CA TYR A 15 -16.62 -1.46 3.54
C TYR A 15 -15.49 -0.86 4.39
N HIS A 16 -15.83 -0.08 5.41
CA HIS A 16 -14.84 0.40 6.38
C HIS A 16 -14.28 -0.77 7.20
N LEU A 17 -12.98 -0.79 7.37
CA LEU A 17 -12.31 -1.71 8.27
C LEU A 17 -12.44 -1.20 9.70
N ASP A 18 -13.16 -1.95 10.56
CA ASP A 18 -13.09 -1.74 12.00
C ASP A 18 -11.75 -2.29 12.52
N MET A 19 -10.84 -1.37 12.82
CA MET A 19 -9.48 -1.74 13.20
C MET A 19 -9.42 -2.47 14.54
N ASP A 20 -10.30 -2.13 15.48
CA ASP A 20 -10.33 -2.78 16.79
C ASP A 20 -10.85 -4.21 16.69
N ASP A 21 -11.91 -4.40 15.93
CA ASP A 21 -12.46 -5.71 15.64
C ASP A 21 -11.47 -6.56 14.84
N PHE A 22 -10.82 -5.99 13.83
CA PHE A 22 -9.81 -6.69 13.04
C PHE A 22 -8.64 -7.17 13.89
N ILE A 23 -8.09 -6.33 14.75
CA ILE A 23 -7.01 -6.69 15.66
C ILE A 23 -7.45 -7.78 16.64
N ALA A 24 -8.69 -7.76 17.12
CA ALA A 24 -9.22 -8.79 18.01
C ALA A 24 -9.32 -10.19 17.35
N HIS A 25 -9.35 -10.25 16.02
CA HIS A 25 -9.34 -11.51 15.25
C HIS A 25 -7.92 -12.07 15.02
N LEU A 26 -6.87 -11.30 15.30
CA LEU A 26 -5.49 -11.77 15.13
C LEU A 26 -5.09 -12.73 16.26
N SER A 27 -4.27 -13.71 15.91
CA SER A 27 -3.66 -14.64 16.85
C SER A 27 -2.23 -14.96 16.41
N ASP A 28 -1.44 -15.51 17.31
CA ASP A 28 -0.06 -15.96 17.07
C ASP A 28 0.06 -17.16 16.10
N THR A 29 -1.06 -17.63 15.57
CA THR A 29 -1.10 -18.67 14.53
C THR A 29 -0.91 -18.13 13.12
N TYR A 30 -1.01 -16.78 12.93
CA TYR A 30 -0.79 -16.14 11.64
C TYR A 30 0.67 -15.75 11.48
N ASP A 31 1.24 -16.02 10.30
CA ASP A 31 2.59 -15.59 9.95
C ASP A 31 2.60 -14.18 9.35
N ILE A 32 1.54 -13.82 8.61
CA ILE A 32 1.47 -12.56 7.87
C ILE A 32 0.04 -12.04 7.79
N VAL A 33 -0.11 -10.73 7.94
CA VAL A 33 -1.32 -9.97 7.60
C VAL A 33 -1.05 -9.17 6.34
N ILE A 34 -2.00 -9.18 5.39
CA ILE A 34 -1.88 -8.47 4.11
C ILE A 34 -3.08 -7.53 3.96
N LEU A 35 -2.80 -6.22 3.78
CA LEU A 35 -3.82 -5.19 3.55
C LEU A 35 -3.47 -4.30 2.38
N GLY A 36 -4.48 -3.91 1.59
CA GLY A 36 -4.36 -2.81 0.61
C GLY A 36 -4.70 -1.46 1.24
N ASN A 37 -3.89 -0.44 1.04
CA ASN A 37 -4.16 0.90 1.55
C ASN A 37 -3.72 2.00 0.56
N PRO A 38 -4.64 2.67 -0.16
CA PRO A 38 -6.10 2.44 -0.17
C PRO A 38 -6.52 1.05 -0.64
N ASN A 39 -7.62 0.55 -0.09
CA ASN A 39 -8.13 -0.76 -0.48
C ASN A 39 -8.74 -0.74 -1.90
N ASN A 40 -8.43 -1.73 -2.68
CA ASN A 40 -9.03 -1.97 -4.00
C ASN A 40 -9.98 -3.18 -3.90
N PRO A 41 -11.28 -3.04 -4.24
CA PRO A 41 -11.90 -1.96 -5.03
C PRO A 41 -12.64 -0.88 -4.20
N THR A 42 -12.69 -0.96 -2.89
CA THR A 42 -13.56 -0.12 -2.06
C THR A 42 -13.09 1.34 -1.92
N SER A 43 -11.84 1.63 -2.28
CA SER A 43 -11.17 2.93 -2.15
C SER A 43 -11.06 3.45 -0.71
N GLN A 44 -11.36 2.62 0.28
CA GLN A 44 -11.23 3.00 1.69
C GLN A 44 -9.76 3.18 2.06
N LEU A 45 -9.49 4.28 2.74
CA LEU A 45 -8.17 4.63 3.24
C LEU A 45 -8.11 4.41 4.75
N ILE A 46 -7.21 3.55 5.18
CA ILE A 46 -6.92 3.32 6.60
C ILE A 46 -6.02 4.46 7.08
N SER A 47 -6.34 5.03 8.24
CA SER A 47 -5.52 6.10 8.80
C SER A 47 -4.13 5.60 9.20
N LYS A 48 -3.13 6.49 9.14
CA LYS A 48 -1.77 6.15 9.58
C LYS A 48 -1.72 5.72 11.04
N ALA A 49 -2.59 6.28 11.91
CA ALA A 49 -2.69 5.92 13.31
C ALA A 49 -3.22 4.48 13.49
N ASP A 50 -4.20 4.08 12.68
CA ASP A 50 -4.72 2.72 12.70
C ASP A 50 -3.70 1.72 12.15
N ILE A 51 -2.94 2.09 11.12
CA ILE A 51 -1.83 1.26 10.61
C ILE A 51 -0.76 1.09 11.69
N GLU A 52 -0.43 2.15 12.41
CA GLU A 52 0.52 2.09 13.52
C GLU A 52 0.04 1.16 14.63
N LYS A 53 -1.25 1.26 15.01
CA LYS A 53 -1.88 0.37 15.98
C LYS A 53 -1.83 -1.09 15.54
N LEU A 54 -2.14 -1.35 14.27
CA LEU A 54 -2.07 -2.69 13.71
C LEU A 54 -0.64 -3.23 13.67
N ALA A 55 0.33 -2.41 13.26
CA ALA A 55 1.74 -2.80 13.22
C ALA A 55 2.27 -3.18 14.61
N ALA A 56 1.86 -2.44 15.65
CA ALA A 56 2.19 -2.76 17.03
C ALA A 56 1.57 -4.09 17.47
N ALA A 57 0.28 -4.30 17.22
CA ALA A 57 -0.41 -5.55 17.57
C ALA A 57 0.19 -6.77 16.84
N CYS A 58 0.46 -6.63 15.55
CA CYS A 58 1.14 -7.66 14.77
C CYS A 58 2.53 -7.98 15.33
N LYS A 59 3.27 -6.95 15.76
CA LYS A 59 4.61 -7.13 16.33
C LYS A 59 4.58 -7.93 17.65
N GLU A 60 3.61 -7.66 18.51
CA GLU A 60 3.43 -8.39 19.76
C GLU A 60 3.11 -9.88 19.53
N LEU A 61 2.41 -10.20 18.45
CA LEU A 61 2.06 -11.57 18.06
C LEU A 61 3.12 -12.25 17.17
N GLY A 62 4.18 -11.54 16.79
CA GLY A 62 5.22 -12.08 15.89
C GLY A 62 4.81 -12.13 14.42
N ILE A 63 3.77 -11.40 14.03
CA ILE A 63 3.17 -11.39 12.69
C ILE A 63 3.86 -10.32 11.82
N ALA A 64 4.19 -10.65 10.57
CA ALA A 64 4.59 -9.67 9.58
C ALA A 64 3.37 -8.92 9.03
N LEU A 65 3.43 -7.59 8.93
CA LEU A 65 2.40 -6.76 8.30
C LEU A 65 2.87 -6.33 6.91
N LEU A 66 2.21 -6.81 5.87
CA LEU A 66 2.43 -6.39 4.49
C LEU A 66 1.33 -5.42 4.07
N LEU A 67 1.71 -4.18 3.80
CA LEU A 67 0.83 -3.11 3.40
C LEU A 67 1.05 -2.77 1.92
N ASP A 68 0.04 -3.02 1.09
CA ASP A 68 0.08 -2.65 -0.32
C ASP A 68 -0.39 -1.20 -0.51
N GLU A 69 0.56 -0.30 -0.70
CA GLU A 69 0.34 1.11 -0.98
C GLU A 69 0.41 1.45 -2.49
N MET A 70 0.12 0.50 -3.38
CA MET A 70 0.20 0.72 -4.83
C MET A 70 -0.67 1.88 -5.33
N TYR A 71 -1.71 2.26 -4.58
CA TYR A 71 -2.63 3.34 -4.92
C TYR A 71 -2.51 4.58 -4.03
N ILE A 72 -1.52 4.67 -3.17
CA ILE A 72 -1.42 5.75 -2.20
C ILE A 72 -1.26 7.12 -2.85
N GLU A 73 -0.56 7.21 -3.98
CA GLU A 73 -0.39 8.44 -4.74
C GLU A 73 -1.71 9.01 -5.27
N PHE A 74 -2.79 8.23 -5.31
CA PHE A 74 -4.12 8.70 -5.69
C PHE A 74 -4.89 9.33 -4.52
N THR A 75 -4.32 9.38 -3.32
CA THR A 75 -4.94 10.03 -2.16
C THR A 75 -4.54 11.49 -2.03
N GLU A 76 -5.43 12.31 -1.44
CA GLU A 76 -5.05 13.66 -1.06
C GLU A 76 -3.97 13.61 0.02
N ASN A 77 -2.94 14.44 -0.11
CA ASN A 77 -1.82 14.48 0.84
C ASN A 77 -1.16 13.10 1.06
N TYR A 78 -0.90 12.37 -0.03
CA TYR A 78 -0.34 11.00 0.02
C TYR A 78 0.91 10.92 0.91
N GLU A 79 1.73 11.97 0.99
CA GLU A 79 2.91 12.04 1.86
C GLU A 79 2.57 11.93 3.35
N ARG A 80 1.37 12.35 3.74
CA ARG A 80 0.87 12.21 5.12
C ARG A 80 0.19 10.86 5.35
N ASN A 81 -0.44 10.33 4.31
CA ASN A 81 -1.22 9.10 4.38
C ASN A 81 -0.34 7.85 4.34
N THR A 82 0.82 7.93 3.69
CA THR A 82 1.75 6.80 3.64
C THR A 82 2.27 6.39 5.00
N ALA A 83 2.39 5.09 5.21
CA ALA A 83 2.98 4.50 6.41
C ALA A 83 4.51 4.37 6.35
N ILE A 84 5.18 4.88 5.31
CA ILE A 84 6.65 4.72 5.12
C ILE A 84 7.44 5.11 6.37
N SER A 85 7.06 6.19 7.07
CA SER A 85 7.79 6.62 8.26
C SER A 85 7.73 5.61 9.41
N LEU A 86 6.74 4.72 9.42
CA LEU A 86 6.56 3.71 10.46
C LEU A 86 7.55 2.53 10.34
N VAL A 87 8.14 2.30 9.16
CA VAL A 87 9.09 1.19 8.97
C VAL A 87 10.35 1.32 9.84
N ASN A 88 10.70 2.54 10.26
CA ASN A 88 11.82 2.76 11.17
C ASN A 88 11.51 2.35 12.62
N THR A 89 10.24 2.27 12.98
CA THR A 89 9.75 1.90 14.32
C THR A 89 9.33 0.43 14.37
N TYR A 90 8.74 -0.05 13.28
CA TYR A 90 8.13 -1.38 13.18
C TYR A 90 8.87 -2.24 12.15
N ASP A 91 9.81 -3.05 12.61
CA ASP A 91 10.62 -3.96 11.79
C ASP A 91 9.82 -5.14 11.19
N ASN A 92 8.59 -5.35 11.67
CA ASN A 92 7.62 -6.29 11.11
C ASN A 92 6.78 -5.68 9.97
N LEU A 93 6.89 -4.36 9.69
CA LEU A 93 6.13 -3.69 8.63
C LEU A 93 6.88 -3.75 7.30
N ILE A 94 6.19 -4.19 6.26
CA ILE A 94 6.64 -4.24 4.87
C ILE A 94 5.66 -3.45 4.02
N ILE A 95 6.13 -2.41 3.33
CA ILE A 95 5.28 -1.61 2.44
C ILE A 95 5.63 -1.93 1.00
N LEU A 96 4.61 -2.25 0.20
CA LEU A 96 4.76 -2.44 -1.24
C LEU A 96 4.35 -1.19 -2.00
N ARG A 97 5.14 -0.83 -3.01
CA ARG A 97 4.92 0.27 -3.94
C ARG A 97 5.15 -0.16 -5.37
N SER A 98 4.54 0.54 -6.31
CA SER A 98 4.73 0.27 -7.73
C SER A 98 4.60 1.55 -8.57
N VAL A 99 5.40 1.65 -9.61
CA VAL A 99 5.30 2.73 -10.60
C VAL A 99 4.18 2.49 -11.61
N SER A 100 3.61 1.28 -11.66
CA SER A 100 2.74 0.83 -12.74
C SER A 100 1.41 1.56 -12.84
N LYS A 101 0.87 2.06 -11.72
CA LYS A 101 -0.45 2.69 -11.67
C LYS A 101 -0.35 4.20 -11.86
N PHE A 102 0.32 4.89 -10.94
CA PHE A 102 0.40 6.35 -10.96
C PHE A 102 1.11 6.88 -12.22
N PHE A 103 2.20 6.24 -12.65
CA PHE A 103 2.92 6.61 -13.88
C PHE A 103 2.35 5.98 -15.15
N SER A 104 1.26 5.23 -15.06
CA SER A 104 0.59 4.59 -16.22
C SER A 104 1.50 3.69 -17.08
N VAL A 105 2.46 3.01 -16.45
CA VAL A 105 3.45 2.15 -17.12
C VAL A 105 3.39 0.69 -16.66
N PRO A 106 2.24 0.02 -16.78
CA PRO A 106 2.11 -1.36 -16.29
C PRO A 106 3.04 -2.35 -16.99
N GLY A 107 3.52 -2.02 -18.19
CA GLY A 107 4.42 -2.85 -18.96
C GLY A 107 5.85 -2.90 -18.41
N LEU A 108 6.28 -1.95 -17.60
CA LEU A 108 7.62 -1.96 -16.99
C LEU A 108 7.78 -3.03 -15.90
N ARG A 109 6.70 -3.54 -15.35
CA ARG A 109 6.68 -4.63 -14.36
C ARG A 109 7.61 -4.39 -13.16
N LEU A 110 7.63 -3.17 -12.61
CA LEU A 110 8.43 -2.84 -11.44
C LEU A 110 7.55 -2.50 -10.25
N ALA A 111 7.84 -3.20 -9.17
CA ALA A 111 7.40 -2.92 -7.82
C ALA A 111 8.60 -2.99 -6.88
N TYR A 112 8.49 -2.37 -5.72
CA TYR A 112 9.53 -2.38 -4.70
C TYR A 112 8.92 -2.46 -3.31
N ALA A 113 9.68 -3.05 -2.39
CA ALA A 113 9.32 -3.13 -0.98
C ALA A 113 10.18 -2.15 -0.18
N ILE A 114 9.55 -1.55 0.83
CA ILE A 114 10.20 -0.66 1.80
C ILE A 114 10.04 -1.32 3.16
N MET A 115 11.16 -1.62 3.81
CA MET A 115 11.19 -2.26 5.12
C MET A 115 12.50 -1.94 5.85
N ASN A 116 12.53 -2.14 7.16
CA ASN A 116 13.71 -1.97 7.99
C ASN A 116 14.02 -3.27 8.78
N ASN A 117 14.09 -4.40 8.05
CA ASN A 117 14.43 -5.70 8.62
C ASN A 117 15.46 -6.38 7.73
N GLU A 118 16.72 -6.41 8.19
CA GLU A 118 17.84 -6.96 7.44
C GLU A 118 17.67 -8.46 7.11
N THR A 119 17.06 -9.22 8.01
CA THR A 119 16.79 -10.65 7.78
C THR A 119 15.80 -10.84 6.65
N ASN A 120 14.68 -10.11 6.66
CA ASN A 120 13.68 -10.17 5.60
C ASN A 120 14.25 -9.69 4.26
N MET A 121 15.03 -8.60 4.26
CA MET A 121 15.73 -8.14 3.05
C MET A 121 16.68 -9.21 2.48
N THR A 122 17.40 -9.88 3.35
CA THR A 122 18.33 -10.95 2.93
C THR A 122 17.54 -12.11 2.33
N ILE A 123 16.47 -12.57 2.94
CA ILE A 123 15.63 -13.67 2.43
C ILE A 123 15.05 -13.32 1.07
N ILE A 124 14.49 -12.11 0.93
CA ILE A 124 13.91 -11.63 -0.34
C ILE A 124 14.98 -11.61 -1.43
N ASN A 125 16.17 -11.08 -1.14
CA ASN A 125 17.27 -11.02 -2.10
C ASN A 125 17.78 -12.42 -2.51
N MET A 126 17.81 -13.36 -1.58
CA MET A 126 18.22 -14.75 -1.87
C MET A 126 17.20 -15.52 -2.71
N THR A 127 15.92 -15.20 -2.57
CA THR A 127 14.80 -15.83 -3.27
C THR A 127 14.43 -15.12 -4.57
N ALA A 128 14.90 -13.88 -4.77
CA ALA A 128 14.62 -13.11 -5.98
C ALA A 128 15.22 -13.80 -7.22
N THR A 129 14.45 -13.80 -8.30
CA THR A 129 14.93 -14.32 -9.59
C THR A 129 16.07 -13.44 -10.11
N PRO A 130 17.25 -14.00 -10.39
CA PRO A 130 18.37 -13.23 -10.96
C PRO A 130 17.95 -12.49 -12.23
N ASN A 131 18.38 -11.24 -12.38
CA ASN A 131 18.10 -10.39 -13.54
C ASN A 131 16.59 -10.13 -13.80
N SER A 132 15.75 -10.22 -12.78
CA SER A 132 14.31 -9.95 -12.89
C SER A 132 13.99 -8.51 -13.30
N ILE A 133 14.91 -7.58 -13.05
CA ILE A 133 14.76 -6.16 -13.41
C ILE A 133 15.83 -5.79 -14.44
N SER A 134 15.39 -5.31 -15.61
CA SER A 134 16.33 -4.83 -16.64
C SER A 134 16.93 -3.47 -16.25
N CYS A 135 18.13 -3.17 -16.73
CA CYS A 135 18.76 -1.85 -16.54
C CYS A 135 17.91 -0.71 -17.14
N LEU A 136 17.18 -0.97 -18.24
CA LEU A 136 16.27 0.00 -18.84
C LEU A 136 15.08 0.28 -17.92
N THR A 137 14.50 -0.76 -17.32
CA THR A 137 13.40 -0.62 -16.36
C THR A 137 13.87 0.19 -15.14
N ALA A 138 15.04 -0.14 -14.59
CA ALA A 138 15.59 0.58 -13.45
C ALA A 138 15.82 2.08 -13.76
N ALA A 139 16.46 2.38 -14.89
CA ALA A 139 16.72 3.76 -15.32
C ALA A 139 15.42 4.54 -15.55
N ALA A 140 14.42 3.94 -16.22
CA ALA A 140 13.13 4.56 -16.44
C ALA A 140 12.41 4.86 -15.12
N CYS A 141 12.43 3.93 -14.17
CA CYS A 141 11.81 4.13 -12.87
C CYS A 141 12.46 5.24 -12.04
N THR A 142 13.80 5.29 -12.04
CA THR A 142 14.52 6.39 -11.38
C THR A 142 14.10 7.74 -11.95
N ALA A 143 14.11 7.88 -13.28
CA ALA A 143 13.69 9.12 -13.94
C ALA A 143 12.25 9.51 -13.62
N MET A 144 11.32 8.54 -13.57
CA MET A 144 9.91 8.81 -13.22
C MET A 144 9.75 9.26 -11.77
N LEU A 145 10.44 8.62 -10.83
CA LEU A 145 10.35 8.97 -9.41
C LEU A 145 10.97 10.34 -9.09
N GLU A 146 11.89 10.80 -9.93
CA GLU A 146 12.53 12.13 -9.83
C GLU A 146 11.75 13.23 -10.59
N ASP A 147 10.79 12.87 -11.44
CA ASP A 147 9.98 13.83 -12.20
C ASP A 147 8.88 14.45 -11.32
N THR A 148 9.28 15.40 -10.50
CA THR A 148 8.38 16.13 -9.61
C THR A 148 7.32 16.93 -10.37
N ALA A 149 7.63 17.41 -11.58
CA ALA A 149 6.69 18.16 -12.42
C ALA A 149 5.54 17.25 -12.86
N TYR A 150 5.85 16.05 -13.35
CA TYR A 150 4.82 15.06 -13.71
C TYR A 150 3.97 14.67 -12.49
N ILE A 151 4.61 14.43 -11.34
CA ILE A 151 3.90 14.05 -10.11
C ILE A 151 2.89 15.14 -9.73
N HIS A 152 3.28 16.40 -9.68
CA HIS A 152 2.40 17.51 -9.34
C HIS A 152 1.26 17.70 -10.35
N GLU A 153 1.56 17.65 -11.65
CA GLU A 153 0.56 17.80 -12.71
C GLU A 153 -0.45 16.66 -12.67
N SER A 154 0.02 15.41 -12.50
CA SER A 154 -0.85 14.22 -12.41
C SER A 154 -1.77 14.30 -11.20
N HIS A 155 -1.26 14.68 -10.03
CA HIS A 155 -2.09 14.92 -8.84
C HIS A 155 -3.18 15.96 -9.11
N SER A 156 -2.79 17.13 -9.64
CA SER A 156 -3.75 18.22 -9.93
C SER A 156 -4.86 17.76 -10.87
N ARG A 157 -4.51 17.05 -11.93
CA ARG A 157 -5.49 16.52 -12.91
C ARG A 157 -6.40 15.48 -12.28
N ILE A 158 -5.86 14.49 -11.57
CA ILE A 158 -6.63 13.42 -10.94
C ILE A 158 -7.67 14.02 -9.98
N PHE A 159 -7.28 14.97 -9.13
CA PHE A 159 -8.21 15.57 -8.16
C PHE A 159 -9.26 16.45 -8.84
N THR A 160 -8.87 17.19 -9.88
CA THR A 160 -9.83 18.00 -10.65
C THR A 160 -10.88 17.11 -11.30
N GLU A 161 -10.48 16.08 -12.02
CA GLU A 161 -11.39 15.16 -12.71
C GLU A 161 -12.27 14.38 -11.74
N ARG A 162 -11.70 13.89 -10.64
CA ARG A 162 -12.44 13.21 -9.59
C ARG A 162 -13.57 14.09 -9.03
N ASN A 163 -13.26 15.36 -8.73
CA ASN A 163 -14.25 16.28 -8.18
C ASN A 163 -15.33 16.62 -9.20
N LEU A 164 -15.01 16.76 -10.48
CA LEU A 164 -15.98 16.95 -11.55
C LEU A 164 -16.92 15.74 -11.69
N ILE A 165 -16.39 14.53 -11.69
CA ILE A 165 -17.16 13.29 -11.75
C ILE A 165 -18.08 13.18 -10.52
N TYR A 166 -17.55 13.42 -9.33
CA TYR A 166 -18.31 13.38 -8.09
C TYR A 166 -19.47 14.38 -8.08
N ALA A 167 -19.21 15.62 -8.52
CA ALA A 167 -20.25 16.64 -8.64
C ALA A 167 -21.33 16.23 -9.66
N ALA A 168 -20.95 15.70 -10.82
CA ALA A 168 -21.88 15.26 -11.86
C ALA A 168 -22.76 14.08 -11.40
N MET A 169 -22.19 13.14 -10.62
CA MET A 169 -22.96 12.01 -10.07
C MET A 169 -23.96 12.45 -9.00
N ASN A 170 -23.64 13.46 -8.21
CA ASN A 170 -24.52 13.95 -7.15
C ASN A 170 -25.62 14.91 -7.63
N THR A 171 -25.48 15.53 -8.81
CA THR A 171 -26.51 16.38 -9.39
C THR A 171 -27.65 15.59 -10.06
N ASN A 172 -27.49 14.28 -10.25
CA ASN A 172 -28.47 13.42 -10.89
C ASN A 172 -29.27 12.54 -9.89
N LYS A 173 -29.26 12.91 -8.63
CA LYS A 173 -30.10 12.28 -7.57
C LYS A 173 -31.35 13.15 -7.31
#